data_34d7fa4863eddcd1116dc1a3e0117ba5
#
_entry.id   34d7fa4863eddcd1116dc1a3e0117ba5
#
_cell.length_a   1.000
_cell.length_b   1.000
_cell.length_c   1.000
_cell.angle_alpha   90.00
_cell.angle_beta   90.00
_cell.angle_gamma   90.00
#
_symmetry.space_group_name_H-M   'P 1'
#
loop_
_entity.id
_entity.type
_entity.pdbx_description
1 polymer ?
#
loop_
_entity_poly.entity_id
_entity_poly.type
_entity_poly.pdbx_seq_one_letter_code
_entity_poly.pdbx_strand_id
1 'polypeptide(L)'
;MTPDFDVIFMTGPQGSGKGTQGKRLAAKLDFFLWDTGAALRAIAAQDTPLGKEVAGIINNGNFLSDELLIEILKDRLPGILKGKGVIFDGVPRRIGQAEYLLHYLREQGKNRMVTISIDVPREESVKRLLIRAEVEGRADDTPESIDKRLRFFEDVVKPMMEYLKKETKYIDIDGVPSIDEVEREIDEALGIL
;
A
#
# COMPACT_ATOMS: atom_id res chain seq x y z
N MET A 1 -19.85 7.03 13.96
CA MET A 1 -20.01 5.55 13.99
C MET A 1 -18.65 4.89 14.05
N THR A 2 -18.50 3.80 14.81
CA THR A 2 -17.26 3.02 14.77
C THR A 2 -17.29 2.20 13.47
N PRO A 3 -16.25 2.25 12.62
CA PRO A 3 -16.26 1.50 11.38
C PRO A 3 -16.33 -0.01 11.67
N ASP A 4 -16.98 -0.75 10.79
CA ASP A 4 -17.13 -2.20 10.90
C ASP A 4 -15.87 -2.96 10.40
N PHE A 5 -14.70 -2.35 10.53
CA PHE A 5 -13.41 -2.91 10.15
C PHE A 5 -12.28 -2.32 11.01
N ASP A 6 -11.20 -3.10 11.16
CA ASP A 6 -10.02 -2.75 11.95
C ASP A 6 -8.79 -2.53 11.08
N VAL A 7 -8.79 -3.13 9.88
CA VAL A 7 -7.66 -3.14 8.96
C VAL A 7 -8.13 -2.86 7.54
N ILE A 8 -7.40 -1.98 6.86
CA ILE A 8 -7.61 -1.71 5.44
C ILE A 8 -6.31 -1.96 4.69
N PHE A 9 -6.36 -2.77 3.64
CA PHE A 9 -5.27 -2.91 2.68
C PHE A 9 -5.59 -2.06 1.45
N MET A 10 -4.69 -1.12 1.10
CA MET A 10 -4.78 -0.34 -0.14
C MET A 10 -3.93 -1.03 -1.22
N THR A 11 -4.56 -1.47 -2.30
CA THR A 11 -3.89 -2.13 -3.43
C THR A 11 -4.23 -1.48 -4.77
N GLY A 12 -3.50 -1.86 -5.83
CA GLY A 12 -3.66 -1.28 -7.17
C GLY A 12 -2.30 -0.84 -7.76
N PRO A 13 -2.23 -0.46 -9.05
CA PRO A 13 -0.99 -0.08 -9.71
C PRO A 13 -0.39 1.20 -9.10
N GLN A 14 0.91 1.39 -9.28
CA GLN A 14 1.58 2.63 -8.91
C GLN A 14 0.97 3.78 -9.73
N GLY A 15 0.77 4.93 -9.09
CA GLY A 15 0.09 6.07 -9.73
C GLY A 15 -1.44 6.04 -9.67
N SER A 16 -2.07 4.99 -9.11
CA SER A 16 -3.54 4.90 -9.02
C SER A 16 -4.18 5.84 -7.98
N GLY A 17 -3.39 6.48 -7.10
CA GLY A 17 -3.93 7.38 -6.07
C GLY A 17 -4.03 6.78 -4.67
N LYS A 18 -3.62 5.50 -4.45
CA LYS A 18 -3.66 4.84 -3.14
C LYS A 18 -3.14 5.68 -1.98
N GLY A 19 -1.94 6.25 -2.14
CA GLY A 19 -1.32 7.04 -1.08
C GLY A 19 -2.10 8.29 -0.73
N THR A 20 -2.74 8.94 -1.71
CA THR A 20 -3.61 10.11 -1.50
C THR A 20 -4.87 9.70 -0.74
N GLN A 21 -5.55 8.67 -1.22
CA GLN A 21 -6.77 8.16 -0.59
C GLN A 21 -6.50 7.55 0.78
N GLY A 22 -5.40 6.80 0.92
CA GLY A 22 -4.99 6.24 2.21
C GLY A 22 -4.75 7.31 3.29
N LYS A 23 -4.12 8.44 2.93
CA LYS A 23 -3.92 9.57 3.86
C LYS A 23 -5.25 10.22 4.26
N ARG A 24 -6.15 10.48 3.30
CA ARG A 24 -7.47 11.06 3.58
C ARG A 24 -8.30 10.15 4.46
N LEU A 25 -8.33 8.86 4.13
CA LEU A 25 -9.07 7.86 4.86
C LEU A 25 -8.52 7.66 6.29
N ALA A 26 -7.19 7.65 6.45
CA ALA A 26 -6.55 7.56 7.76
C ALA A 26 -6.92 8.75 8.66
N ALA A 27 -6.91 9.97 8.12
CA ALA A 27 -7.32 11.16 8.85
C ALA A 27 -8.81 11.12 9.25
N LYS A 28 -9.68 10.66 8.34
CA LYS A 28 -11.13 10.55 8.57
C LYS A 28 -11.49 9.53 9.65
N LEU A 29 -10.81 8.38 9.65
CA LEU A 29 -11.08 7.27 10.57
C LEU A 29 -10.27 7.33 11.87
N ASP A 30 -9.29 8.22 11.96
CA ASP A 30 -8.29 8.23 13.03
C ASP A 30 -7.54 6.87 13.10
N PHE A 31 -7.18 6.33 11.92
CA PHE A 31 -6.41 5.10 11.76
C PHE A 31 -4.94 5.42 11.51
N PHE A 32 -4.07 4.50 11.93
CA PHE A 32 -2.66 4.58 11.59
C PHE A 32 -2.44 4.25 10.11
N LEU A 33 -1.72 5.10 9.38
CA LEU A 33 -1.32 4.81 8.01
C LEU A 33 0.10 4.24 7.98
N TRP A 34 0.25 3.00 7.56
CA TRP A 34 1.52 2.42 7.19
C TRP A 34 1.75 2.64 5.69
N ASP A 35 2.55 3.67 5.34
CA ASP A 35 3.07 3.87 3.99
C ASP A 35 4.40 3.13 3.87
N THR A 36 4.39 1.97 3.21
CA THR A 36 5.58 1.13 3.03
C THR A 36 6.69 1.88 2.30
N GLY A 37 6.37 2.65 1.28
CA GLY A 37 7.35 3.44 0.53
C GLY A 37 8.04 4.50 1.40
N ALA A 38 7.28 5.23 2.20
CA ALA A 38 7.81 6.22 3.13
C ALA A 38 8.66 5.55 4.23
N ALA A 39 8.18 4.44 4.80
CA ALA A 39 8.91 3.68 5.81
C ALA A 39 10.25 3.17 5.30
N LEU A 40 10.28 2.59 4.09
CA LEU A 40 11.53 2.10 3.49
C LEU A 40 12.50 3.22 3.14
N ARG A 41 12.02 4.36 2.64
CA ARG A 41 12.89 5.54 2.42
C ARG A 41 13.46 6.09 3.74
N ALA A 42 12.67 6.10 4.81
CA ALA A 42 13.15 6.50 6.12
C ALA A 42 14.21 5.54 6.70
N ILE A 43 14.08 4.23 6.45
CA ILE A 43 15.10 3.24 6.79
C ILE A 43 16.36 3.44 5.94
N ALA A 44 16.20 3.61 4.63
CA ALA A 44 17.30 3.81 3.69
C ALA A 44 18.15 5.06 3.97
N ALA A 45 17.56 6.06 4.61
CA ALA A 45 18.26 7.30 5.01
C ALA A 45 19.13 7.12 6.28
N GLN A 46 19.03 5.98 6.98
CA GLN A 46 19.81 5.73 8.18
C GLN A 46 21.20 5.17 7.83
N ASP A 47 22.24 5.63 8.53
CA ASP A 47 23.60 5.07 8.40
C ASP A 47 23.74 3.78 9.24
N THR A 48 22.99 2.75 8.84
CA THR A 48 22.98 1.42 9.44
C THR A 48 23.19 0.36 8.36
N PRO A 49 23.60 -0.86 8.70
CA PRO A 49 23.67 -1.97 7.74
C PRO A 49 22.33 -2.18 7.01
N LEU A 50 21.23 -2.22 7.75
CA LEU A 50 19.88 -2.34 7.17
C LEU A 50 19.53 -1.16 6.25
N GLY A 51 19.88 0.07 6.66
CA GLY A 51 19.64 1.27 5.84
C GLY A 51 20.36 1.18 4.50
N LYS A 52 21.62 0.78 4.50
CA LYS A 52 22.43 0.61 3.28
C LYS A 52 21.89 -0.49 2.38
N GLU A 53 21.46 -1.62 2.94
CA GLU A 53 20.83 -2.71 2.20
C GLU A 53 19.53 -2.26 1.55
N VAL A 54 18.62 -1.67 2.32
CA VAL A 54 17.34 -1.15 1.80
C VAL A 54 17.56 -0.09 0.73
N ALA A 55 18.50 0.85 0.94
CA ALA A 55 18.85 1.88 -0.05
C ALA A 55 19.32 1.25 -1.36
N GLY A 56 20.20 0.25 -1.31
CA GLY A 56 20.70 -0.48 -2.48
C GLY A 56 19.59 -1.15 -3.29
N ILE A 57 18.51 -1.56 -2.65
CA ILE A 57 17.37 -2.19 -3.30
C ILE A 57 16.42 -1.13 -3.91
N ILE A 58 15.93 -0.18 -3.09
CA ILE A 58 14.86 0.73 -3.51
C ILE A 58 15.34 1.79 -4.50
N ASN A 59 16.58 2.27 -4.42
CA ASN A 59 17.14 3.27 -5.33
C ASN A 59 17.29 2.73 -6.76
N ASN A 60 17.36 1.40 -6.93
CA ASN A 60 17.34 0.74 -8.23
C ASN A 60 15.92 0.35 -8.71
N GLY A 61 14.88 0.87 -8.06
CA GLY A 61 13.49 0.57 -8.37
C GLY A 61 13.08 -0.88 -8.08
N ASN A 62 13.87 -1.60 -7.29
CA ASN A 62 13.58 -2.97 -6.88
C ASN A 62 12.64 -3.02 -5.67
N PHE A 63 12.08 -4.21 -5.44
CA PHE A 63 11.29 -4.51 -4.26
C PHE A 63 12.08 -5.40 -3.31
N LEU A 64 11.87 -5.23 -2.00
CA LEU A 64 12.47 -6.07 -0.99
C LEU A 64 11.99 -7.53 -1.18
N SER A 65 12.81 -8.48 -0.72
CA SER A 65 12.38 -9.87 -0.57
C SER A 65 11.28 -9.97 0.50
N ASP A 66 10.56 -11.09 0.51
CA ASP A 66 9.51 -11.32 1.50
C ASP A 66 10.11 -11.40 2.90
N GLU A 67 11.25 -12.07 3.06
CA GLU A 67 11.96 -12.25 4.32
C GLU A 67 12.35 -10.89 4.94
N LEU A 68 13.00 -10.03 4.16
CA LEU A 68 13.47 -8.72 4.63
C LEU A 68 12.28 -7.80 4.98
N LEU A 69 11.23 -7.78 4.15
CA LEU A 69 10.05 -6.98 4.45
C LEU A 69 9.30 -7.49 5.68
N ILE A 70 9.16 -8.80 5.83
CA ILE A 70 8.51 -9.42 7.00
C ILE A 70 9.33 -9.13 8.28
N GLU A 71 10.65 -9.15 8.21
CA GLU A 71 11.50 -8.79 9.35
C GLU A 71 11.26 -7.34 9.79
N ILE A 72 11.23 -6.41 8.85
CA ILE A 72 10.91 -4.99 9.12
C ILE A 72 9.50 -4.86 9.73
N LEU A 73 8.53 -5.60 9.21
CA LEU A 73 7.16 -5.56 9.72
C LEU A 73 7.04 -6.12 11.12
N LYS A 74 7.74 -7.22 11.45
CA LYS A 74 7.76 -7.82 12.80
C LYS A 74 8.15 -6.80 13.87
N ASP A 75 9.14 -5.97 13.58
CA ASP A 75 9.59 -4.92 14.50
C ASP A 75 8.54 -3.80 14.67
N ARG A 76 7.79 -3.49 13.63
CA ARG A 76 6.89 -2.32 13.59
C ARG A 76 5.45 -2.63 13.96
N LEU A 77 4.94 -3.80 13.60
CA LEU A 77 3.53 -4.17 13.79
C LEU A 77 3.02 -3.99 15.23
N PRO A 78 3.77 -4.35 16.30
CA PRO A 78 3.28 -4.16 17.66
C PRO A 78 2.98 -2.71 18.02
N GLY A 79 3.75 -1.75 17.43
CA GLY A 79 3.51 -0.32 17.59
C GLY A 79 2.34 0.19 16.76
N ILE A 80 2.24 -0.28 15.52
CA ILE A 80 1.22 0.12 14.55
C ILE A 80 -0.19 -0.26 15.04
N LEU A 81 -0.34 -1.43 15.64
CA LEU A 81 -1.64 -1.98 16.02
C LEU A 81 -2.20 -1.45 17.34
N LYS A 82 -1.53 -0.53 18.02
CA LYS A 82 -2.01 0.10 19.26
C LYS A 82 -3.17 1.07 19.06
N GLY A 83 -3.38 1.55 17.83
CA GLY A 83 -4.44 2.51 17.50
C GLY A 83 -5.81 1.86 17.28
N LYS A 84 -6.79 2.69 16.89
CA LYS A 84 -8.16 2.27 16.59
C LYS A 84 -8.21 1.29 15.42
N GLY A 85 -7.37 1.52 14.40
CA GLY A 85 -7.24 0.67 13.23
C GLY A 85 -6.00 1.04 12.44
N VAL A 86 -5.73 0.30 11.35
CA VAL A 86 -4.57 0.48 10.51
C VAL A 86 -4.93 0.41 9.03
N ILE A 87 -4.30 1.27 8.24
CA ILE A 87 -4.32 1.24 6.78
C ILE A 87 -2.92 0.85 6.31
N PHE A 88 -2.82 -0.21 5.54
CA PHE A 88 -1.58 -0.63 4.90
C PHE A 88 -1.56 -0.17 3.44
N ASP A 89 -0.65 0.74 3.08
CA ASP A 89 -0.36 1.13 1.69
C ASP A 89 0.98 0.52 1.24
N GLY A 90 0.92 -0.22 0.15
CA GLY A 90 2.09 -0.80 -0.49
C GLY A 90 2.60 -2.12 0.12
N VAL A 91 1.84 -2.72 1.02
CA VAL A 91 1.98 -4.09 1.54
C VAL A 91 0.61 -4.65 1.89
N PRO A 92 0.33 -5.96 1.64
CA PRO A 92 1.20 -6.92 0.97
C PRO A 92 1.30 -6.67 -0.55
N ARG A 93 2.38 -7.19 -1.18
CA ARG A 93 2.56 -7.21 -2.63
C ARG A 93 2.75 -8.62 -3.19
N ARG A 94 3.05 -9.58 -2.36
CA ARG A 94 3.23 -11.00 -2.69
C ARG A 94 2.37 -11.87 -1.78
N ILE A 95 2.07 -13.08 -2.22
CA ILE A 95 1.20 -14.01 -1.47
C ILE A 95 1.82 -14.32 -0.09
N GLY A 96 3.11 -14.61 0.01
CA GLY A 96 3.77 -14.88 1.29
C GLY A 96 3.69 -13.71 2.28
N GLN A 97 3.75 -12.46 1.81
CA GLN A 97 3.53 -11.29 2.65
C GLN A 97 2.07 -11.19 3.12
N ALA A 98 1.11 -11.52 2.24
CA ALA A 98 -0.31 -11.52 2.58
C ALA A 98 -0.62 -12.59 3.63
N GLU A 99 -0.14 -13.81 3.43
CA GLU A 99 -0.30 -14.91 4.37
C GLU A 99 0.24 -14.55 5.77
N TYR A 100 1.48 -14.03 5.82
CA TYR A 100 2.08 -13.59 7.07
C TYR A 100 1.25 -12.50 7.77
N LEU A 101 0.89 -11.41 7.05
CA LEU A 101 0.14 -10.30 7.63
C LEU A 101 -1.25 -10.72 8.11
N LEU A 102 -2.00 -11.47 7.31
CA LEU A 102 -3.33 -11.93 7.68
C LEU A 102 -3.29 -12.84 8.90
N HIS A 103 -2.32 -13.76 8.95
CA HIS A 103 -2.12 -14.63 10.11
C HIS A 103 -1.81 -13.81 11.35
N TYR A 104 -0.80 -12.94 11.29
CA TYR A 104 -0.40 -12.09 12.42
C TYR A 104 -1.56 -11.21 12.92
N LEU A 105 -2.29 -10.56 12.01
CA LEU A 105 -3.42 -9.69 12.36
C LEU A 105 -4.55 -10.47 13.05
N ARG A 106 -4.86 -11.68 12.57
CA ARG A 106 -5.84 -12.57 13.19
C ARG A 106 -5.44 -12.98 14.59
N GLU A 107 -4.16 -13.30 14.83
CA GLU A 107 -3.63 -13.59 16.16
C GLU A 107 -3.74 -12.39 17.12
N GLN A 108 -3.70 -11.16 16.59
CA GLN A 108 -3.92 -9.93 17.36
C GLN A 108 -5.41 -9.55 17.49
N GLY A 109 -6.34 -10.43 17.10
CA GLY A 109 -7.78 -10.21 17.18
C GLY A 109 -8.33 -9.23 16.12
N LYS A 110 -7.52 -8.84 15.13
CA LYS A 110 -7.91 -7.95 14.02
C LYS A 110 -8.51 -8.79 12.89
N ASN A 111 -9.79 -9.14 13.00
CA ASN A 111 -10.47 -10.05 12.07
C ASN A 111 -11.30 -9.32 11.00
N ARG A 112 -11.64 -8.05 11.20
CA ARG A 112 -12.48 -7.26 10.29
C ARG A 112 -11.58 -6.52 9.30
N MET A 113 -11.23 -7.20 8.21
CA MET A 113 -10.28 -6.72 7.22
C MET A 113 -10.97 -6.38 5.91
N VAL A 114 -10.62 -5.24 5.34
CA VAL A 114 -11.12 -4.77 4.04
C VAL A 114 -9.92 -4.53 3.12
N THR A 115 -10.03 -4.95 1.88
CA THR A 115 -9.10 -4.59 0.80
C THR A 115 -9.77 -3.61 -0.13
N ILE A 116 -9.16 -2.46 -0.37
CA ILE A 116 -9.58 -1.47 -1.36
C ILE A 116 -8.58 -1.50 -2.51
N SER A 117 -9.05 -1.87 -3.68
CA SER A 117 -8.29 -1.86 -4.92
C SER A 117 -8.66 -0.62 -5.72
N ILE A 118 -7.70 0.28 -5.92
CA ILE A 118 -7.90 1.44 -6.80
C ILE A 118 -7.21 1.14 -8.12
N ASP A 119 -7.98 0.96 -9.18
CA ASP A 119 -7.46 0.63 -10.50
C ASP A 119 -7.48 1.83 -11.44
N VAL A 120 -6.48 1.89 -12.32
CA VAL A 120 -6.38 2.88 -13.40
C VAL A 120 -5.73 2.22 -14.61
N PRO A 121 -6.05 2.66 -15.83
CA PRO A 121 -5.35 2.21 -17.04
C PRO A 121 -3.84 2.47 -16.95
N ARG A 122 -3.05 1.60 -17.59
CA ARG A 122 -1.58 1.69 -17.57
C ARG A 122 -1.08 3.06 -18.03
N GLU A 123 -1.68 3.62 -19.06
CA GLU A 123 -1.33 4.94 -19.63
C GLU A 123 -1.54 6.04 -18.59
N GLU A 124 -2.62 6.00 -17.83
CA GLU A 124 -2.89 6.96 -16.77
C GLU A 124 -1.90 6.79 -15.60
N SER A 125 -1.56 5.56 -15.24
CA SER A 125 -0.50 5.28 -14.26
C SER A 125 0.82 5.92 -14.67
N VAL A 126 1.27 5.70 -15.91
CA VAL A 126 2.53 6.25 -16.43
C VAL A 126 2.49 7.78 -16.39
N LYS A 127 1.43 8.40 -16.91
CA LYS A 127 1.26 9.85 -16.91
C LYS A 127 1.36 10.44 -15.50
N ARG A 128 0.62 9.88 -14.53
CA ARG A 128 0.63 10.35 -13.14
C ARG A 128 2.00 10.18 -12.48
N LEU A 129 2.70 9.09 -12.76
CA LEU A 129 4.04 8.85 -12.20
C LEU A 129 5.09 9.81 -12.76
N LEU A 130 5.03 10.14 -14.05
CA LEU A 130 5.92 11.14 -14.65
C LEU A 130 5.68 12.54 -14.06
N ILE A 131 4.43 12.95 -13.91
CA ILE A 131 4.07 14.22 -13.24
C ILE A 131 4.60 14.23 -11.79
N ARG A 132 4.46 13.12 -11.07
CA ARG A 132 4.96 12.99 -9.71
C ARG A 132 6.49 13.11 -9.63
N ALA A 133 7.21 12.53 -10.59
CA ALA A 133 8.66 12.68 -10.70
C ALA A 133 9.09 14.14 -10.77
N GLU A 134 8.40 14.92 -11.58
CA GLU A 134 8.68 16.36 -11.76
C GLU A 134 8.32 17.19 -10.51
N VAL A 135 7.12 16.96 -9.96
CA VAL A 135 6.59 17.76 -8.84
C VAL A 135 7.26 17.42 -7.50
N GLU A 136 7.49 16.14 -7.23
CA GLU A 136 8.06 15.66 -5.95
C GLU A 136 9.57 15.44 -6.01
N GLY A 137 10.22 15.60 -7.17
CA GLY A 137 11.65 15.37 -7.35
C GLY A 137 12.04 13.90 -7.09
N ARG A 138 11.17 12.94 -7.42
CA ARG A 138 11.38 11.53 -7.13
C ARG A 138 12.33 10.87 -8.12
N ALA A 139 13.57 10.67 -7.69
CA ALA A 139 14.60 10.03 -8.50
C ALA A 139 14.29 8.56 -8.86
N ASP A 140 13.37 7.92 -8.13
CA ASP A 140 12.94 6.54 -8.35
C ASP A 140 11.80 6.39 -9.38
N ASP A 141 11.28 7.49 -9.94
CA ASP A 141 10.24 7.48 -10.98
C ASP A 141 10.82 7.76 -12.38
N THR A 142 11.87 7.03 -12.77
CA THR A 142 12.37 7.03 -14.16
C THR A 142 11.45 6.17 -15.05
N PRO A 143 11.40 6.43 -16.39
CA PRO A 143 10.61 5.61 -17.30
C PRO A 143 10.86 4.11 -17.17
N GLU A 144 12.13 3.69 -17.02
CA GLU A 144 12.52 2.29 -16.85
C GLU A 144 12.02 1.73 -15.52
N SER A 145 12.11 2.50 -14.44
CA SER A 145 11.63 2.09 -13.12
C SER A 145 10.10 2.01 -13.10
N ILE A 146 9.42 2.93 -13.76
CA ILE A 146 7.95 2.93 -13.92
C ILE A 146 7.52 1.65 -14.64
N ASP A 147 8.12 1.34 -15.80
CA ASP A 147 7.79 0.14 -16.57
C ASP A 147 8.02 -1.14 -15.75
N LYS A 148 9.17 -1.25 -15.07
CA LYS A 148 9.49 -2.37 -14.18
C LYS A 148 8.46 -2.56 -13.06
N ARG A 149 8.01 -1.46 -12.44
CA ARG A 149 7.02 -1.52 -11.35
C ARG A 149 5.65 -1.89 -11.86
N LEU A 150 5.25 -1.44 -13.05
CA LEU A 150 3.97 -1.80 -13.62
C LEU A 150 3.96 -3.28 -14.07
N ARG A 151 5.07 -3.80 -14.61
CA ARG A 151 5.19 -5.25 -14.86
C ARG A 151 5.11 -6.06 -13.57
N PHE A 152 5.82 -5.62 -12.53
CA PHE A 152 5.75 -6.28 -11.22
C PHE A 152 4.32 -6.28 -10.67
N PHE A 153 3.56 -5.21 -10.89
CA PHE A 153 2.15 -5.16 -10.52
C PHE A 153 1.34 -6.25 -11.25
N GLU A 154 1.51 -6.37 -12.58
CA GLU A 154 0.80 -7.36 -13.38
C GLU A 154 1.20 -8.80 -12.97
N ASP A 155 2.49 -9.07 -12.87
CA ASP A 155 3.00 -10.43 -12.73
C ASP A 155 2.94 -10.96 -11.29
N VAL A 156 3.01 -10.07 -10.28
CA VAL A 156 3.19 -10.44 -8.88
C VAL A 156 2.07 -9.93 -7.99
N VAL A 157 1.68 -8.65 -8.15
CA VAL A 157 0.68 -8.05 -7.23
C VAL A 157 -0.73 -8.52 -7.58
N LYS A 158 -1.10 -8.63 -8.86
CA LYS A 158 -2.41 -9.14 -9.25
C LYS A 158 -2.73 -10.54 -8.72
N PRO A 159 -1.84 -11.54 -8.81
CA PRO A 159 -2.05 -12.83 -8.14
C PRO A 159 -2.27 -12.72 -6.63
N MET A 160 -1.54 -11.84 -5.95
CA MET A 160 -1.74 -11.57 -4.52
C MET A 160 -3.11 -10.91 -4.26
N MET A 161 -3.57 -10.00 -5.13
CA MET A 161 -4.91 -9.40 -5.02
C MET A 161 -6.01 -10.47 -5.12
N GLU A 162 -5.88 -11.45 -6.01
CA GLU A 162 -6.81 -12.58 -6.10
C GLU A 162 -6.82 -13.45 -4.85
N TYR A 163 -5.70 -13.54 -4.14
CA TYR A 163 -5.64 -14.15 -2.82
C TYR A 163 -6.42 -13.32 -1.78
N LEU A 164 -6.20 -11.99 -1.71
CA LEU A 164 -6.91 -11.10 -0.80
C LEU A 164 -8.43 -11.06 -1.04
N LYS A 165 -8.90 -11.21 -2.28
CA LYS A 165 -10.34 -11.32 -2.60
C LYS A 165 -11.03 -12.48 -1.89
N LYS A 166 -10.30 -13.55 -1.58
CA LYS A 166 -10.81 -14.72 -0.88
C LYS A 166 -10.76 -14.58 0.64
N GLU A 167 -9.86 -13.74 1.14
CA GLU A 167 -9.49 -13.66 2.55
C GLU A 167 -10.09 -12.44 3.27
N THR A 168 -10.51 -11.40 2.52
CA THR A 168 -11.00 -10.13 3.07
C THR A 168 -12.27 -9.68 2.35
N LYS A 169 -13.01 -8.73 2.95
CA LYS A 169 -13.99 -7.96 2.17
C LYS A 169 -13.23 -7.17 1.12
N TYR A 170 -13.56 -7.34 -0.14
CA TYR A 170 -12.83 -6.72 -1.26
C TYR A 170 -13.70 -5.71 -1.99
N ILE A 171 -13.15 -4.53 -2.26
CA ILE A 171 -13.82 -3.39 -2.91
C ILE A 171 -12.95 -2.93 -4.08
N ASP A 172 -13.49 -2.96 -5.29
CA ASP A 172 -12.86 -2.38 -6.47
C ASP A 172 -13.37 -0.96 -6.67
N ILE A 173 -12.44 -0.02 -6.89
CA ILE A 173 -12.70 1.43 -7.06
C ILE A 173 -12.04 1.89 -8.37
N ASP A 174 -12.77 2.64 -9.18
CA ASP A 174 -12.21 3.33 -10.34
C ASP A 174 -11.34 4.52 -9.86
N GLY A 175 -10.05 4.49 -10.16
CA GLY A 175 -9.11 5.54 -9.81
C GLY A 175 -8.97 6.67 -10.84
N VAL A 176 -9.72 6.62 -11.96
CA VAL A 176 -9.65 7.63 -13.04
C VAL A 176 -10.30 8.95 -12.65
N PRO A 177 -11.46 8.99 -11.97
CA PRO A 177 -12.12 10.23 -11.58
C PRO A 177 -11.25 11.13 -10.69
N SER A 178 -11.77 12.30 -10.35
CA SER A 178 -11.09 13.25 -9.47
C SER A 178 -10.84 12.64 -8.07
N ILE A 179 -9.86 13.18 -7.35
CA ILE A 179 -9.51 12.72 -5.99
C ILE A 179 -10.75 12.71 -5.08
N ASP A 180 -11.61 13.72 -5.18
CA ASP A 180 -12.79 13.86 -4.33
C ASP A 180 -13.92 12.88 -4.71
N GLU A 181 -14.06 12.56 -5.99
CA GLU A 181 -15.00 11.55 -6.46
C GLU A 181 -14.58 10.14 -6.02
N VAL A 182 -13.29 9.82 -6.16
CA VAL A 182 -12.72 8.54 -5.67
C VAL A 182 -12.87 8.42 -4.14
N GLU A 183 -12.62 9.50 -3.39
CA GLU A 183 -12.84 9.51 -1.93
C GLU A 183 -14.31 9.20 -1.59
N ARG A 184 -15.25 9.86 -2.27
CA ARG A 184 -16.68 9.64 -2.04
C ARG A 184 -17.09 8.20 -2.33
N GLU A 185 -16.61 7.62 -3.44
CA GLU A 185 -16.89 6.21 -3.76
C GLU A 185 -16.35 5.26 -2.70
N ILE A 186 -15.13 5.52 -2.19
CA ILE A 186 -14.56 4.75 -1.08
C ILE A 186 -15.44 4.86 0.17
N ASP A 187 -15.86 6.08 0.53
CA ASP A 187 -16.68 6.33 1.71
C ASP A 187 -18.04 5.63 1.64
N GLU A 188 -18.69 5.69 0.47
CA GLU A 188 -19.96 4.97 0.18
C GLU A 188 -19.78 3.46 0.33
N ALA A 189 -18.74 2.89 -0.28
CA ALA A 189 -18.46 1.46 -0.25
C ALA A 189 -18.11 0.95 1.17
N LEU A 190 -17.53 1.81 2.01
CA LEU A 190 -17.23 1.53 3.41
C LEU A 190 -18.40 1.82 4.37
N GLY A 191 -19.44 2.56 3.92
CA GLY A 191 -20.57 2.96 4.77
C GLY A 191 -20.19 3.98 5.85
N ILE A 192 -19.27 4.92 5.52
CA ILE A 192 -18.75 5.94 6.46
C ILE A 192 -19.11 7.38 6.07
N LEU A 193 -20.09 7.54 5.17
CA LEU A 193 -20.66 8.83 4.80
C LEU A 193 -21.43 9.47 5.97
#